data_3168073fa2aa6743293d4a7cddddf096
#
_entry.id   3168073fa2aa6743293d4a7cddddf096
#
_cell.length_a   1.000
_cell.length_b   1.000
_cell.length_c   1.000
_cell.angle_alpha   90.00
_cell.angle_beta   90.00
_cell.angle_gamma   90.00
#
_symmetry.space_group_name_H-M   'P 1'
#
loop_
_entity.id
_entity.type
_entity.pdbx_description
1 polymer ?
#
loop_
_entity_poly.entity_id
_entity_poly.type
_entity_poly.pdbx_seq_one_letter_code
_entity_poly.pdbx_strand_id
1 'polypeptide(L)'
;MTQESQAPSVRPEEGWHVLHLYYQIDHAQWSTLSRDEQLEAKTNLTELIQEIRSFPETQLLTFAVTTPKADIGFMLLTPDLIAATHFEKRLTLSLGADVLAPTYSYLSQTERSEYTTTREQYAAETLVAEKGLKEGAEEYEAALTEFDERMEKYTQHRLYPVLPAWPVVCFYPMSKRRGGSHEYNWYGTEYDDRRQLMKGHATTGRKYSGKILQLISGSTGLDEHEWGVTLLAHDTYQIKAIVYEMRFDDVSARYGEFGDFYIGLQLPLDELFRRICL
;
A
#
# COMPACT_ATOMS: atom_id res chain seq x y z
N MET A 1 10.19 -31.11 30.31
CA MET A 1 9.77 -29.78 29.82
C MET A 1 9.94 -29.82 28.29
N THR A 2 8.89 -30.13 27.59
CA THR A 2 8.83 -30.07 26.12
C THR A 2 8.86 -28.61 25.73
N GLN A 3 9.93 -28.18 25.04
CA GLN A 3 9.92 -26.90 24.32
C GLN A 3 8.75 -26.96 23.34
N GLU A 4 7.71 -26.16 23.56
CA GLU A 4 6.75 -25.85 22.50
C GLU A 4 7.56 -25.27 21.34
N SER A 5 7.64 -26.00 20.24
CA SER A 5 8.21 -25.53 19.01
C SER A 5 7.38 -24.32 18.58
N GLN A 6 7.93 -23.12 18.78
CA GLN A 6 7.31 -21.92 18.21
C GLN A 6 7.10 -22.15 16.71
N ALA A 7 5.87 -21.93 16.25
CA ALA A 7 5.59 -22.02 14.80
C ALA A 7 6.57 -21.10 14.04
N PRO A 8 7.07 -21.54 12.88
CA PRO A 8 7.99 -20.71 12.09
C PRO A 8 7.31 -19.37 11.77
N SER A 9 8.09 -18.30 11.82
CA SER A 9 7.65 -16.94 11.51
C SER A 9 8.72 -16.23 10.69
N VAL A 10 8.32 -15.46 9.68
CA VAL A 10 9.21 -14.64 8.84
C VAL A 10 8.69 -13.21 8.85
N ARG A 11 9.30 -12.39 9.69
CA ARG A 11 8.95 -10.98 9.89
C ARG A 11 10.04 -10.07 9.39
N PRO A 12 9.71 -8.92 8.78
CA PRO A 12 10.69 -7.89 8.48
C PRO A 12 11.22 -7.28 9.79
N GLU A 13 12.38 -6.65 9.74
CA GLU A 13 12.95 -5.92 10.88
C GLU A 13 12.02 -4.78 11.34
N GLU A 14 11.38 -4.10 10.38
CA GLU A 14 10.33 -3.11 10.64
C GLU A 14 9.25 -3.15 9.55
N GLY A 15 8.05 -2.71 9.89
CA GLY A 15 6.91 -2.67 8.97
C GLY A 15 6.21 -4.01 8.79
N TRP A 16 5.35 -4.06 7.78
CA TRP A 16 4.49 -5.20 7.45
C TRP A 16 4.61 -5.58 5.99
N HIS A 17 4.43 -6.87 5.67
CA HIS A 17 4.22 -7.32 4.29
C HIS A 17 2.87 -6.81 3.78
N VAL A 18 2.83 -6.45 2.52
CA VAL A 18 1.63 -5.99 1.81
C VAL A 18 1.47 -6.83 0.56
N LEU A 19 0.37 -7.57 0.47
CA LEU A 19 0.01 -8.36 -0.69
C LEU A 19 -1.21 -7.75 -1.35
N HIS A 20 -1.11 -7.44 -2.64
CA HIS A 20 -2.26 -7.14 -3.49
C HIS A 20 -2.54 -8.38 -4.34
N LEU A 21 -3.76 -8.88 -4.29
CA LEU A 21 -4.18 -10.09 -4.97
C LEU A 21 -5.43 -9.78 -5.78
N TYR A 22 -5.42 -10.15 -7.06
CA TYR A 22 -6.51 -9.89 -7.99
C TYR A 22 -6.92 -11.18 -8.68
N TYR A 23 -8.23 -11.43 -8.70
CA TYR A 23 -8.78 -12.66 -9.25
C TYR A 23 -9.94 -12.35 -10.19
N GLN A 24 -10.06 -13.17 -11.21
CA GLN A 24 -11.24 -13.28 -12.03
C GLN A 24 -12.09 -14.47 -11.56
N ILE A 25 -13.40 -14.34 -11.66
CA ILE A 25 -14.33 -15.42 -11.34
C ILE A 25 -14.49 -16.30 -12.59
N ASP A 26 -14.16 -17.57 -12.48
CA ASP A 26 -14.57 -18.54 -13.48
C ASP A 26 -16.06 -18.88 -13.29
N HIS A 27 -16.92 -18.14 -13.98
CA HIS A 27 -18.37 -18.35 -13.90
C HIS A 27 -18.80 -19.70 -14.47
N ALA A 28 -18.01 -20.35 -15.35
CA ALA A 28 -18.30 -21.67 -15.83
C ALA A 28 -18.13 -22.69 -14.70
N GLN A 29 -17.01 -22.63 -13.99
CA GLN A 29 -16.79 -23.45 -12.78
C GLN A 29 -17.82 -23.14 -11.68
N TRP A 30 -18.06 -21.88 -11.39
CA TRP A 30 -19.07 -21.48 -10.42
C TRP A 30 -20.46 -22.06 -10.71
N SER A 31 -20.86 -22.09 -11.99
CA SER A 31 -22.16 -22.62 -12.41
C SER A 31 -22.29 -24.14 -12.29
N THR A 32 -21.19 -24.88 -12.10
CA THR A 32 -21.23 -26.33 -11.84
C THR A 32 -21.65 -26.69 -10.42
N LEU A 33 -21.49 -25.74 -9.50
CA LEU A 33 -21.85 -25.88 -8.09
C LEU A 33 -23.37 -25.78 -7.93
N SER A 34 -23.94 -26.67 -7.11
CA SER A 34 -25.33 -26.55 -6.66
C SER A 34 -25.55 -25.26 -5.87
N ARG A 35 -26.80 -24.87 -5.68
CA ARG A 35 -27.11 -23.66 -4.87
C ARG A 35 -26.63 -23.75 -3.44
N ASP A 36 -26.67 -24.95 -2.85
CA ASP A 36 -26.23 -25.15 -1.48
C ASP A 36 -24.71 -25.06 -1.39
N GLU A 37 -23.96 -25.61 -2.33
CA GLU A 37 -22.50 -25.47 -2.44
C GLU A 37 -22.09 -24.03 -2.70
N GLN A 38 -22.80 -23.29 -3.54
CA GLN A 38 -22.56 -21.87 -3.77
C GLN A 38 -22.78 -21.02 -2.50
N LEU A 39 -23.81 -21.34 -1.72
CA LEU A 39 -24.08 -20.67 -0.45
C LEU A 39 -23.00 -20.98 0.58
N GLU A 40 -22.62 -22.26 0.68
CA GLU A 40 -21.53 -22.70 1.57
C GLU A 40 -20.20 -22.02 1.20
N ALA A 41 -19.84 -21.98 -0.07
CA ALA A 41 -18.62 -21.32 -0.56
C ALA A 41 -18.59 -19.81 -0.19
N LYS A 42 -19.69 -19.10 -0.38
CA LYS A 42 -19.79 -17.68 0.05
C LYS A 42 -19.69 -17.52 1.56
N THR A 43 -20.26 -18.44 2.32
CA THR A 43 -20.16 -18.45 3.78
C THR A 43 -18.71 -18.69 4.20
N ASN A 44 -18.04 -19.68 3.63
CA ASN A 44 -16.63 -19.99 3.89
C ASN A 44 -15.70 -18.81 3.59
N LEU A 45 -15.88 -18.13 2.46
CA LEU A 45 -15.10 -16.92 2.15
C LEU A 45 -15.40 -15.80 3.13
N THR A 46 -16.65 -15.60 3.53
CA THR A 46 -17.05 -14.59 4.51
C THR A 46 -16.39 -14.84 5.87
N GLU A 47 -16.44 -16.07 6.36
CA GLU A 47 -15.82 -16.47 7.62
C GLU A 47 -14.30 -16.35 7.57
N LEU A 48 -13.67 -16.75 6.47
CA LEU A 48 -12.23 -16.59 6.25
C LEU A 48 -11.82 -15.10 6.27
N ILE A 49 -12.56 -14.22 5.62
CA ILE A 49 -12.29 -12.78 5.64
C ILE A 49 -12.38 -12.24 7.08
N GLN A 50 -13.38 -12.68 7.86
CA GLN A 50 -13.52 -12.27 9.26
C GLN A 50 -12.39 -12.82 10.13
N GLU A 51 -12.00 -14.08 9.94
CA GLU A 51 -10.86 -14.70 10.60
C GLU A 51 -9.57 -13.90 10.35
N ILE A 52 -9.26 -13.60 9.09
CA ILE A 52 -8.06 -12.83 8.73
C ILE A 52 -8.09 -11.44 9.36
N ARG A 53 -9.24 -10.76 9.33
CA ARG A 53 -9.40 -9.42 9.94
C ARG A 53 -9.27 -9.43 11.46
N SER A 54 -9.50 -10.58 12.11
CA SER A 54 -9.33 -10.74 13.55
C SER A 54 -7.92 -11.18 13.95
N PHE A 55 -7.08 -11.54 12.97
CA PHE A 55 -5.71 -11.96 13.25
C PHE A 55 -4.87 -10.77 13.72
N PRO A 56 -4.01 -10.94 14.75
CA PRO A 56 -3.23 -9.85 15.31
C PRO A 56 -2.41 -9.10 14.26
N GLU A 57 -2.36 -7.78 14.36
CA GLU A 57 -1.58 -6.88 13.49
C GLU A 57 -1.86 -7.09 11.99
N THR A 58 -3.03 -7.61 11.64
CA THR A 58 -3.39 -7.95 10.26
C THR A 58 -4.60 -7.15 9.79
N GLN A 59 -4.56 -6.70 8.56
CA GLN A 59 -5.67 -6.01 7.91
C GLN A 59 -5.94 -6.64 6.55
N LEU A 60 -7.21 -6.79 6.21
CA LEU A 60 -7.65 -7.27 4.91
C LEU A 60 -8.73 -6.37 4.34
N LEU A 61 -8.40 -5.68 3.25
CA LEU A 61 -9.38 -4.98 2.42
C LEU A 61 -9.89 -5.94 1.35
N THR A 62 -11.20 -5.85 1.08
CA THR A 62 -11.87 -6.60 0.02
C THR A 62 -12.61 -5.61 -0.86
N PHE A 63 -12.50 -5.74 -2.16
CA PHE A 63 -13.12 -4.79 -3.08
C PHE A 63 -13.51 -5.46 -4.42
N ALA A 64 -14.63 -5.00 -5.01
CA ALA A 64 -15.00 -5.35 -6.38
C ALA A 64 -14.17 -4.49 -7.34
N VAL A 65 -13.46 -5.12 -8.28
CA VAL A 65 -12.69 -4.42 -9.31
C VAL A 65 -13.64 -3.89 -10.39
N THR A 66 -13.44 -2.63 -10.81
CA THR A 66 -14.39 -1.94 -11.69
C THR A 66 -14.20 -2.20 -13.17
N THR A 67 -13.11 -2.86 -13.56
CA THR A 67 -12.76 -3.12 -14.96
C THR A 67 -12.47 -4.61 -15.15
N PRO A 68 -12.57 -5.15 -16.39
CA PRO A 68 -12.38 -6.58 -16.64
C PRO A 68 -10.92 -7.07 -16.48
N LYS A 69 -10.07 -6.32 -15.80
CA LYS A 69 -8.74 -6.79 -15.38
C LYS A 69 -8.83 -7.86 -14.28
N ALA A 70 -9.89 -7.78 -13.46
CA ALA A 70 -10.24 -8.73 -12.42
C ALA A 70 -11.68 -8.48 -11.97
N ASP A 71 -12.26 -9.39 -11.18
CA ASP A 71 -13.58 -9.20 -10.57
C ASP A 71 -13.47 -8.83 -9.10
N ILE A 72 -12.58 -9.50 -8.36
CA ILE A 72 -12.35 -9.26 -6.92
C ILE A 72 -10.88 -8.99 -6.63
N GLY A 73 -10.63 -8.09 -5.70
CA GLY A 73 -9.31 -7.81 -5.16
C GLY A 73 -9.26 -7.92 -3.64
N PHE A 74 -8.11 -8.37 -3.17
CA PHE A 74 -7.74 -8.39 -1.75
C PHE A 74 -6.45 -7.60 -1.56
N MET A 75 -6.40 -6.80 -0.49
CA MET A 75 -5.17 -6.20 -0.02
C MET A 75 -4.95 -6.64 1.42
N LEU A 76 -3.94 -7.47 1.61
CA LEU A 76 -3.56 -8.04 2.90
C LEU A 76 -2.31 -7.34 3.44
N LEU A 77 -2.39 -6.84 4.67
CA LEU A 77 -1.25 -6.37 5.45
C LEU A 77 -1.07 -7.28 6.64
N THR A 78 0.14 -7.81 6.84
CA THR A 78 0.45 -8.67 7.98
C THR A 78 1.97 -8.67 8.26
N PRO A 79 2.40 -8.79 9.52
CA PRO A 79 3.83 -8.82 9.83
C PRO A 79 4.50 -10.13 9.43
N ASP A 80 3.75 -11.23 9.25
CA ASP A 80 4.34 -12.56 9.05
C ASP A 80 4.07 -13.09 7.65
N LEU A 81 5.14 -13.29 6.87
CA LEU A 81 5.05 -13.80 5.49
C LEU A 81 4.51 -15.24 5.43
N ILE A 82 4.74 -16.05 6.46
CA ILE A 82 4.17 -17.41 6.52
C ILE A 82 2.65 -17.34 6.67
N ALA A 83 2.15 -16.46 7.56
CA ALA A 83 0.72 -16.20 7.68
C ALA A 83 0.14 -15.63 6.38
N ALA A 84 0.84 -14.68 5.74
CA ALA A 84 0.45 -14.13 4.45
C ALA A 84 0.26 -15.21 3.37
N THR A 85 1.24 -16.12 3.24
CA THR A 85 1.17 -17.24 2.29
C THR A 85 0.02 -18.18 2.60
N HIS A 86 -0.23 -18.48 3.87
CA HIS A 86 -1.34 -19.33 4.29
C HIS A 86 -2.70 -18.69 3.96
N PHE A 87 -2.86 -17.41 4.25
CA PHE A 87 -4.09 -16.68 3.94
C PHE A 87 -4.34 -16.57 2.44
N GLU A 88 -3.30 -16.27 1.65
CA GLU A 88 -3.40 -16.22 0.19
C GLU A 88 -3.93 -17.54 -0.39
N LYS A 89 -3.37 -18.69 0.02
CA LYS A 89 -3.82 -19.99 -0.47
C LYS A 89 -5.26 -20.29 -0.07
N ARG A 90 -5.65 -19.96 1.15
CA ARG A 90 -7.04 -20.15 1.62
C ARG A 90 -8.01 -19.23 0.88
N LEU A 91 -7.63 -17.97 0.63
CA LEU A 91 -8.43 -17.04 -0.18
C LEU A 91 -8.64 -17.58 -1.60
N THR A 92 -7.56 -18.01 -2.25
CA THR A 92 -7.62 -18.57 -3.61
C THR A 92 -8.58 -19.77 -3.74
N LEU A 93 -8.64 -20.61 -2.70
CA LEU A 93 -9.46 -21.84 -2.71
C LEU A 93 -10.85 -21.66 -2.09
N SER A 94 -11.17 -20.48 -1.57
CA SER A 94 -12.35 -20.26 -0.71
C SER A 94 -13.70 -20.45 -1.38
N LEU A 95 -13.80 -20.17 -2.68
CA LEU A 95 -15.04 -20.35 -3.47
C LEU A 95 -15.12 -21.71 -4.17
N GLY A 96 -14.15 -22.59 -3.97
CA GLY A 96 -14.01 -23.89 -4.63
C GLY A 96 -12.80 -23.92 -5.57
N ALA A 97 -12.45 -25.12 -6.01
CA ALA A 97 -11.33 -25.30 -6.92
C ALA A 97 -11.58 -24.55 -8.23
N ASP A 98 -10.57 -23.81 -8.67
CA ASP A 98 -10.53 -23.09 -9.95
C ASP A 98 -11.60 -21.99 -10.14
N VAL A 99 -12.39 -21.65 -9.12
CA VAL A 99 -13.39 -20.57 -9.22
C VAL A 99 -12.70 -19.20 -9.19
N LEU A 100 -11.68 -19.01 -8.34
CA LEU A 100 -10.87 -17.79 -8.29
C LEU A 100 -9.60 -17.99 -9.13
N ALA A 101 -9.59 -17.44 -10.34
CA ALA A 101 -8.44 -17.45 -11.23
C ALA A 101 -7.54 -16.23 -10.96
N PRO A 102 -6.29 -16.41 -10.52
CA PRO A 102 -5.38 -15.26 -10.29
C PRO A 102 -5.08 -14.53 -11.61
N THR A 103 -5.27 -13.21 -11.62
CA THR A 103 -4.94 -12.35 -12.77
C THR A 103 -3.73 -11.48 -12.55
N TYR A 104 -3.51 -11.06 -11.30
CA TYR A 104 -2.35 -10.25 -10.90
C TYR A 104 -2.11 -10.39 -9.40
N SER A 105 -0.85 -10.33 -9.02
CA SER A 105 -0.44 -10.24 -7.62
C SER A 105 0.74 -9.29 -7.49
N TYR A 106 0.92 -8.73 -6.29
CA TYR A 106 2.05 -7.86 -6.00
C TYR A 106 2.44 -7.96 -4.53
N LEU A 107 3.71 -8.30 -4.30
CA LEU A 107 4.29 -8.40 -2.96
C LEU A 107 5.17 -7.18 -2.68
N SER A 108 4.91 -6.51 -1.58
CA SER A 108 5.68 -5.37 -1.10
C SER A 108 5.75 -5.33 0.42
N GLN A 109 6.41 -4.31 0.96
CA GLN A 109 6.59 -4.12 2.40
C GLN A 109 6.43 -2.64 2.74
N THR A 110 5.77 -2.33 3.86
CA THR A 110 5.75 -0.97 4.38
C THR A 110 7.13 -0.56 4.83
N GLU A 111 7.55 0.67 4.54
CA GLU A 111 8.90 1.14 4.76
C GLU A 111 8.95 2.61 5.16
N ARG A 112 10.05 3.03 5.76
CA ARG A 112 10.36 4.45 5.96
C ARG A 112 10.65 5.11 4.61
N SER A 113 10.41 6.41 4.53
CA SER A 113 10.83 7.15 3.34
C SER A 113 12.32 7.48 3.44
N GLU A 114 13.09 7.13 2.42
CA GLU A 114 14.52 7.48 2.29
C GLU A 114 14.77 8.99 2.37
N TYR A 115 13.82 9.81 1.94
CA TYR A 115 13.95 11.28 1.85
C TYR A 115 13.28 12.02 3.01
N THR A 116 13.10 11.36 4.14
CA THR A 116 12.60 12.00 5.35
C THR A 116 13.67 12.93 5.93
N THR A 117 13.31 14.19 6.22
CA THR A 117 14.21 15.14 6.86
C THR A 117 14.67 14.61 8.22
N THR A 118 15.96 14.55 8.46
CA THR A 118 16.50 14.15 9.77
C THR A 118 16.41 15.30 10.79
N ARG A 119 16.57 14.97 12.06
CA ARG A 119 16.59 15.96 13.14
C ARG A 119 17.69 17.02 12.95
N GLU A 120 18.88 16.57 12.54
CA GLU A 120 20.03 17.43 12.26
C GLU A 120 19.78 18.35 11.06
N GLN A 121 19.19 17.81 9.99
CA GLN A 121 18.80 18.61 8.82
C GLN A 121 17.74 19.65 9.18
N TYR A 122 16.71 19.27 9.95
CA TYR A 122 15.68 20.20 10.40
C TYR A 122 16.27 21.31 11.29
N ALA A 123 17.15 20.95 12.20
CA ALA A 123 17.84 21.90 13.05
C ALA A 123 18.66 22.93 12.23
N ALA A 124 19.51 22.43 11.33
CA ALA A 124 20.40 23.28 10.55
C ALA A 124 19.64 24.11 9.48
N GLU A 125 18.82 23.44 8.66
CA GLU A 125 18.17 24.07 7.51
C GLU A 125 16.97 24.95 7.95
N THR A 126 16.12 24.43 8.84
CA THR A 126 14.86 25.12 9.19
C THR A 126 15.03 26.04 10.42
N LEU A 127 15.58 25.51 11.53
CA LEU A 127 15.62 26.31 12.76
C LEU A 127 16.70 27.40 12.72
N VAL A 128 17.91 27.03 12.29
CA VAL A 128 19.02 28.00 12.26
C VAL A 128 18.96 28.85 10.99
N ALA A 129 18.99 28.24 9.79
CA ALA A 129 19.13 28.96 8.54
C ALA A 129 17.87 29.77 8.15
N GLU A 130 16.67 29.17 8.27
CA GLU A 130 15.41 29.83 7.86
C GLU A 130 14.82 30.70 8.98
N LYS A 131 14.75 30.18 10.22
CA LYS A 131 14.10 30.87 11.34
C LYS A 131 15.05 31.71 12.19
N GLY A 132 16.37 31.53 12.03
CA GLY A 132 17.39 32.28 12.80
C GLY A 132 17.41 31.99 14.31
N LEU A 133 16.88 30.82 14.73
CA LEU A 133 16.89 30.42 16.14
C LEU A 133 18.32 30.03 16.57
N LYS A 134 18.65 30.35 17.80
CA LYS A 134 19.94 29.95 18.37
C LYS A 134 19.85 28.59 19.02
N GLU A 135 20.82 27.76 18.76
CA GLU A 135 20.95 26.45 19.42
C GLU A 135 20.94 26.60 20.95
N GLY A 136 20.19 25.72 21.62
CA GLY A 136 20.01 25.74 23.06
C GLY A 136 19.04 26.81 23.60
N ALA A 137 18.44 27.64 22.76
CA ALA A 137 17.34 28.51 23.15
C ALA A 137 16.05 27.69 23.40
N GLU A 138 15.21 28.16 24.32
CA GLU A 138 13.97 27.49 24.69
C GLU A 138 13.06 27.20 23.45
N GLU A 139 12.93 28.19 22.57
CA GLU A 139 12.16 28.06 21.32
C GLU A 139 12.77 27.05 20.36
N TYR A 140 14.10 26.93 20.30
CA TYR A 140 14.80 25.95 19.48
C TYR A 140 14.56 24.52 20.00
N GLU A 141 14.71 24.29 21.30
CA GLU A 141 14.49 22.98 21.93
C GLU A 141 13.02 22.55 21.84
N ALA A 142 12.08 23.48 22.04
CA ALA A 142 10.66 23.22 21.87
C ALA A 142 10.32 22.79 20.43
N ALA A 143 10.88 23.50 19.43
CA ALA A 143 10.66 23.17 18.02
C ALA A 143 11.28 21.82 17.60
N LEU A 144 12.41 21.45 18.20
CA LEU A 144 13.00 20.11 17.99
C LEU A 144 12.14 19.00 18.60
N THR A 145 11.64 19.23 19.81
CA THR A 145 10.74 18.26 20.47
C THR A 145 9.47 18.02 19.64
N GLU A 146 8.84 19.10 19.18
CA GLU A 146 7.66 19.01 18.30
C GLU A 146 7.97 18.29 16.99
N PHE A 147 9.16 18.53 16.42
CA PHE A 147 9.61 17.83 15.22
C PHE A 147 9.75 16.33 15.48
N ASP A 148 10.42 15.94 16.57
CA ASP A 148 10.65 14.54 16.92
C ASP A 148 9.31 13.79 17.12
N GLU A 149 8.37 14.36 17.87
CA GLU A 149 7.03 13.80 18.07
C GLU A 149 6.26 13.64 16.75
N ARG A 150 6.36 14.63 15.87
CA ARG A 150 5.73 14.58 14.56
C ARG A 150 6.35 13.50 13.68
N MET A 151 7.67 13.34 13.70
CA MET A 151 8.38 12.34 12.92
C MET A 151 8.14 10.93 13.43
N GLU A 152 8.02 10.75 14.75
CA GLU A 152 7.62 9.46 15.32
C GLU A 152 6.24 9.05 14.84
N LYS A 153 5.24 9.92 14.93
CA LYS A 153 3.88 9.67 14.41
C LYS A 153 3.88 9.37 12.91
N TYR A 154 4.66 10.12 12.14
CA TYR A 154 4.80 9.89 10.70
C TYR A 154 5.39 8.51 10.40
N THR A 155 6.44 8.12 11.11
CA THR A 155 7.10 6.82 10.98
C THR A 155 6.14 5.68 11.35
N GLN A 156 5.40 5.81 12.45
CA GLN A 156 4.40 4.82 12.85
C GLN A 156 3.30 4.66 11.79
N HIS A 157 2.79 5.74 11.23
CA HIS A 157 1.80 5.67 10.16
C HIS A 157 2.36 5.08 8.86
N ARG A 158 3.64 5.24 8.59
CA ARG A 158 4.29 4.65 7.41
C ARG A 158 4.51 3.14 7.55
N LEU A 159 5.00 2.72 8.71
CA LEU A 159 5.35 1.32 8.98
C LEU A 159 4.14 0.46 9.35
N TYR A 160 3.21 1.02 10.10
CA TYR A 160 2.06 0.32 10.67
C TYR A 160 0.75 1.06 10.36
N PRO A 161 0.41 1.21 9.07
CA PRO A 161 -0.75 1.99 8.66
C PRO A 161 -2.05 1.36 9.14
N VAL A 162 -3.01 2.19 9.52
CA VAL A 162 -4.41 1.78 9.72
C VAL A 162 -5.20 2.25 8.51
N LEU A 163 -5.73 1.30 7.75
CA LEU A 163 -6.43 1.58 6.51
C LEU A 163 -7.92 1.82 6.76
N PRO A 164 -8.48 2.97 6.33
CA PRO A 164 -9.90 3.24 6.48
C PRO A 164 -10.75 2.45 5.47
N ALA A 165 -12.00 2.20 5.84
CA ALA A 165 -13.00 1.62 4.95
C ALA A 165 -13.58 2.69 3.98
N TRP A 166 -12.71 3.44 3.29
CA TRP A 166 -13.15 4.39 2.26
C TRP A 166 -13.56 3.64 0.99
N PRO A 167 -14.58 4.14 0.27
CA PRO A 167 -15.24 3.35 -0.76
C PRO A 167 -14.37 3.03 -1.98
N VAL A 168 -13.37 3.84 -2.29
CA VAL A 168 -12.55 3.66 -3.50
C VAL A 168 -11.13 3.29 -3.15
N VAL A 169 -10.65 2.18 -3.72
CA VAL A 169 -9.26 1.72 -3.67
C VAL A 169 -8.67 1.85 -5.07
N CYS A 170 -7.53 2.49 -5.18
CA CYS A 170 -6.72 2.48 -6.39
C CYS A 170 -5.35 1.90 -6.06
N PHE A 171 -4.92 0.91 -6.82
CA PHE A 171 -3.56 0.38 -6.74
C PHE A 171 -2.88 0.49 -8.09
N TYR A 172 -1.60 0.81 -8.09
CA TYR A 172 -0.71 0.66 -9.22
C TYR A 172 0.74 0.43 -8.76
N PRO A 173 1.50 -0.43 -9.42
CA PRO A 173 2.92 -0.57 -9.19
C PRO A 173 3.68 0.52 -9.96
N MET A 174 4.85 0.89 -9.47
CA MET A 174 5.72 1.86 -10.15
C MET A 174 7.20 1.58 -9.92
N SER A 175 8.00 2.10 -10.84
CA SER A 175 9.47 2.09 -10.74
C SER A 175 10.03 3.47 -11.06
N LYS A 176 11.29 3.68 -10.72
CA LYS A 176 12.07 4.81 -11.19
C LYS A 176 12.90 4.41 -12.40
N ARG A 177 12.93 5.25 -13.40
CA ARG A 177 13.68 5.02 -14.65
C ARG A 177 15.16 4.75 -14.37
N ARG A 178 15.68 3.68 -14.96
CA ARG A 178 17.05 3.19 -14.78
C ARG A 178 17.90 3.19 -16.04
N GLY A 179 17.36 3.40 -17.19
CA GLY A 179 18.07 3.25 -18.46
C GLY A 179 18.10 4.51 -19.31
N GLY A 180 18.87 4.49 -20.39
CA GLY A 180 18.95 5.55 -21.38
C GLY A 180 20.10 6.53 -21.14
N SER A 181 19.84 7.83 -21.22
CA SER A 181 20.83 8.88 -20.96
C SER A 181 21.04 9.05 -19.46
N HIS A 182 22.23 9.51 -19.04
CA HIS A 182 22.50 9.85 -17.63
C HIS A 182 21.50 10.85 -17.04
N GLU A 183 20.90 11.68 -17.89
CA GLU A 183 19.95 12.72 -17.49
C GLU A 183 18.64 12.19 -16.86
N TYR A 184 18.26 10.94 -17.16
CA TYR A 184 17.01 10.34 -16.67
C TYR A 184 17.20 9.00 -15.95
N ASN A 185 18.39 8.78 -15.40
CA ASN A 185 18.66 7.62 -14.56
C ASN A 185 18.57 8.02 -13.08
N TRP A 186 17.50 7.61 -12.40
CA TRP A 186 17.29 7.91 -10.99
C TRP A 186 18.45 7.50 -10.09
N TYR A 187 18.98 6.32 -10.31
CA TYR A 187 20.06 5.74 -9.51
C TYR A 187 21.45 6.33 -9.83
N GLY A 188 21.56 7.04 -10.94
CA GLY A 188 22.73 7.83 -11.29
C GLY A 188 22.67 9.29 -10.84
N THR A 189 21.55 9.70 -10.23
CA THR A 189 21.36 11.07 -9.71
C THR A 189 21.94 11.16 -8.29
N GLU A 190 22.60 12.25 -7.95
CA GLU A 190 23.14 12.50 -6.61
C GLU A 190 22.03 12.53 -5.55
N TYR A 191 22.34 12.13 -4.31
CA TYR A 191 21.34 12.02 -3.24
C TYR A 191 20.63 13.35 -2.95
N ASP A 192 21.36 14.45 -2.90
CA ASP A 192 20.78 15.78 -2.59
C ASP A 192 19.82 16.24 -3.70
N ASP A 193 20.12 15.95 -4.96
CA ASP A 193 19.22 16.25 -6.06
C ASP A 193 17.95 15.41 -5.98
N ARG A 194 18.06 14.09 -5.68
CA ARG A 194 16.90 13.23 -5.43
C ARG A 194 16.06 13.74 -4.27
N ARG A 195 16.70 14.17 -3.17
CA ARG A 195 16.02 14.75 -2.00
C ARG A 195 15.22 16.00 -2.36
N GLN A 196 15.79 16.91 -3.15
CA GLN A 196 15.09 18.12 -3.60
C GLN A 196 13.89 17.79 -4.51
N LEU A 197 14.04 16.88 -5.46
CA LEU A 197 12.95 16.40 -6.31
C LEU A 197 11.82 15.80 -5.48
N MET A 198 12.14 14.94 -4.50
CA MET A 198 11.16 14.30 -3.62
C MET A 198 10.49 15.30 -2.66
N LYS A 199 11.16 16.38 -2.26
CA LYS A 199 10.55 17.48 -1.48
C LYS A 199 9.42 18.15 -2.26
N GLY A 200 9.61 18.40 -3.56
CA GLY A 200 8.57 18.91 -4.46
C GLY A 200 7.39 17.94 -4.58
N HIS A 201 7.68 16.68 -4.85
CA HIS A 201 6.68 15.61 -4.94
C HIS A 201 5.83 15.47 -3.66
N ALA A 202 6.48 15.42 -2.49
CA ALA A 202 5.80 15.37 -1.20
C ALA A 202 4.92 16.60 -0.95
N THR A 203 5.30 17.77 -1.45
CA THR A 203 4.50 18.99 -1.34
C THR A 203 3.19 18.89 -2.14
N THR A 204 3.24 18.34 -3.34
CA THR A 204 2.04 18.02 -4.13
C THR A 204 1.15 17.01 -3.41
N GLY A 205 1.71 15.92 -2.89
CA GLY A 205 0.95 14.91 -2.14
C GLY A 205 0.22 15.49 -0.92
N ARG A 206 0.85 16.39 -0.17
CA ARG A 206 0.24 17.03 1.03
C ARG A 206 -1.02 17.85 0.73
N LYS A 207 -1.20 18.38 -0.47
CA LYS A 207 -2.42 19.12 -0.86
C LYS A 207 -3.68 18.24 -0.81
N TYR A 208 -3.51 16.92 -0.87
CA TYR A 208 -4.58 15.93 -0.85
C TYR A 208 -4.79 15.29 0.54
N SER A 209 -4.12 15.80 1.57
CA SER A 209 -4.32 15.34 2.94
C SER A 209 -5.80 15.44 3.35
N GLY A 210 -6.34 14.39 3.95
CA GLY A 210 -7.76 14.28 4.32
C GLY A 210 -8.71 13.94 3.16
N LYS A 211 -8.23 13.98 1.90
CA LYS A 211 -9.00 13.57 0.69
C LYS A 211 -8.54 12.22 0.17
N ILE A 212 -7.27 11.94 0.30
CA ILE A 212 -6.63 10.67 -0.11
C ILE A 212 -5.71 10.20 1.01
N LEU A 213 -5.85 8.93 1.38
CA LEU A 213 -4.81 8.23 2.11
C LEU A 213 -3.90 7.55 1.10
N GLN A 214 -2.61 7.82 1.18
CA GLN A 214 -1.59 7.22 0.33
C GLN A 214 -0.77 6.23 1.15
N LEU A 215 -0.75 4.98 0.72
CA LEU A 215 0.19 3.97 1.19
C LEU A 215 1.18 3.66 0.08
N ILE A 216 2.45 3.93 0.36
CA ILE A 216 3.57 3.57 -0.52
C ILE A 216 4.34 2.45 0.16
N SER A 217 4.47 1.33 -0.50
CA SER A 217 5.20 0.15 -0.01
C SER A 217 6.34 -0.20 -0.95
N GLY A 218 7.52 -0.55 -0.40
CA GLY A 218 8.69 -0.92 -1.17
C GLY A 218 8.62 -2.37 -1.64
N SER A 219 9.08 -2.61 -2.86
CA SER A 219 9.10 -3.95 -3.45
C SER A 219 10.39 -4.29 -4.20
N THR A 220 11.39 -3.46 -4.10
CA THR A 220 12.69 -3.71 -4.75
C THR A 220 13.28 -5.05 -4.30
N GLY A 221 13.39 -5.98 -5.23
CA GLY A 221 13.87 -7.35 -4.96
C GLY A 221 12.78 -8.32 -4.47
N LEU A 222 11.52 -7.87 -4.34
CA LEU A 222 10.38 -8.69 -3.96
C LEU A 222 9.43 -8.94 -5.13
N ASP A 223 9.32 -7.98 -6.07
CA ASP A 223 8.43 -8.07 -7.22
C ASP A 223 9.02 -7.31 -8.43
N GLU A 224 8.29 -7.24 -9.56
CA GLU A 224 8.77 -6.66 -10.84
C GLU A 224 9.00 -5.15 -10.76
N HIS A 225 8.17 -4.42 -10.00
CA HIS A 225 8.30 -2.99 -9.80
C HIS A 225 8.91 -2.67 -8.43
N GLU A 226 9.36 -1.44 -8.25
CA GLU A 226 10.09 -1.04 -7.04
C GLU A 226 9.18 -0.61 -5.91
N TRP A 227 7.97 -0.10 -6.23
CA TRP A 227 6.98 0.36 -5.25
C TRP A 227 5.56 -0.02 -5.66
N GLY A 228 4.76 -0.37 -4.66
CA GLY A 228 3.31 -0.42 -4.76
C GLY A 228 2.70 0.88 -4.20
N VAL A 229 1.84 1.51 -4.98
CA VAL A 229 1.11 2.70 -4.56
C VAL A 229 -0.36 2.36 -4.41
N THR A 230 -0.87 2.45 -3.18
CA THR A 230 -2.30 2.32 -2.88
C THR A 230 -2.86 3.67 -2.45
N LEU A 231 -3.91 4.09 -3.12
CA LEU A 231 -4.67 5.31 -2.81
C LEU A 231 -6.07 4.91 -2.35
N LEU A 232 -6.45 5.35 -1.16
CA LEU A 232 -7.83 5.25 -0.67
C LEU A 232 -8.48 6.62 -0.75
N ALA A 233 -9.71 6.69 -1.24
CA ALA A 233 -10.45 7.94 -1.42
C ALA A 233 -11.96 7.73 -1.29
N HIS A 234 -12.70 8.84 -1.12
CA HIS A 234 -14.16 8.82 -1.12
C HIS A 234 -14.76 8.80 -2.54
N ASP A 235 -13.99 9.23 -3.53
CA ASP A 235 -14.39 9.26 -4.93
C ASP A 235 -13.19 9.14 -5.88
N THR A 236 -13.47 8.83 -7.14
CA THR A 236 -12.45 8.68 -8.19
C THR A 236 -11.89 10.02 -8.69
N TYR A 237 -12.59 11.13 -8.47
CA TYR A 237 -12.12 12.45 -8.89
C TYR A 237 -10.83 12.84 -8.17
N GLN A 238 -10.77 12.60 -6.85
CA GLN A 238 -9.58 12.89 -6.06
C GLN A 238 -8.37 12.05 -6.51
N ILE A 239 -8.61 10.76 -6.80
CA ILE A 239 -7.55 9.87 -7.32
C ILE A 239 -7.03 10.39 -8.67
N LYS A 240 -7.95 10.71 -9.59
CA LYS A 240 -7.57 11.27 -10.90
C LYS A 240 -6.84 12.60 -10.74
N ALA A 241 -7.30 13.47 -9.83
CA ALA A 241 -6.72 14.79 -9.62
C ALA A 241 -5.28 14.71 -9.09
N ILE A 242 -5.03 13.90 -8.04
CA ILE A 242 -3.68 13.75 -7.50
C ILE A 242 -2.72 13.12 -8.52
N VAL A 243 -3.13 12.05 -9.19
CA VAL A 243 -2.27 11.38 -10.18
C VAL A 243 -1.98 12.33 -11.35
N TYR A 244 -2.98 13.09 -11.82
CA TYR A 244 -2.79 14.08 -12.88
C TYR A 244 -1.84 15.20 -12.45
N GLU A 245 -2.02 15.81 -11.26
CA GLU A 245 -1.14 16.86 -10.75
C GLU A 245 0.30 16.37 -10.58
N MET A 246 0.48 15.16 -10.02
CA MET A 246 1.80 14.56 -9.85
C MET A 246 2.52 14.28 -11.17
N ARG A 247 1.82 14.15 -12.31
CA ARG A 247 2.48 13.99 -13.63
C ARG A 247 3.31 15.19 -14.05
N PHE A 248 3.04 16.37 -13.47
CA PHE A 248 3.75 17.62 -13.78
C PHE A 248 4.88 17.91 -12.80
N ASP A 249 5.03 17.15 -11.74
CA ASP A 249 6.22 17.32 -10.90
C ASP A 249 7.46 16.69 -11.56
N ASP A 250 8.62 17.30 -11.32
CA ASP A 250 9.87 16.94 -11.98
C ASP A 250 10.25 15.46 -11.79
N VAL A 251 10.00 14.90 -10.59
CA VAL A 251 10.39 13.52 -10.31
C VAL A 251 9.51 12.52 -11.06
N SER A 252 8.21 12.75 -11.12
CA SER A 252 7.29 11.86 -11.85
C SER A 252 7.45 12.03 -13.36
N ALA A 253 7.57 13.27 -13.85
CA ALA A 253 7.71 13.56 -15.27
C ALA A 253 8.99 12.96 -15.87
N ARG A 254 10.10 13.00 -15.15
CA ARG A 254 11.42 12.54 -15.62
C ARG A 254 11.69 11.06 -15.33
N TYR A 255 11.31 10.60 -14.15
CA TYR A 255 11.76 9.30 -13.63
C TYR A 255 10.64 8.31 -13.36
N GLY A 256 9.37 8.72 -13.34
CA GLY A 256 8.27 7.82 -13.01
C GLY A 256 7.92 6.86 -14.15
N GLU A 257 7.95 5.56 -13.87
CA GLU A 257 7.43 4.49 -14.73
C GLU A 257 6.29 3.80 -13.96
N PHE A 258 5.12 3.69 -14.61
CA PHE A 258 3.89 3.25 -13.96
C PHE A 258 3.37 2.00 -14.63
N GLY A 259 3.06 1.00 -13.83
CA GLY A 259 2.34 -0.18 -14.28
C GLY A 259 0.82 0.08 -14.39
N ASP A 260 0.08 -1.00 -14.47
CA ASP A 260 -1.38 -0.97 -14.62
C ASP A 260 -2.09 -0.46 -13.38
N PHE A 261 -3.14 0.33 -13.62
CA PHE A 261 -4.02 0.83 -12.56
C PHE A 261 -5.18 -0.13 -12.34
N TYR A 262 -5.42 -0.48 -11.07
CA TYR A 262 -6.55 -1.26 -10.60
C TYR A 262 -7.43 -0.39 -9.72
N ILE A 263 -8.69 -0.24 -10.08
CA ILE A 263 -9.67 0.53 -9.32
C ILE A 263 -10.72 -0.44 -8.77
N GLY A 264 -10.96 -0.38 -7.47
CA GLY A 264 -11.91 -1.22 -6.79
C GLY A 264 -12.83 -0.44 -5.87
N LEU A 265 -13.97 -1.03 -5.56
CA LEU A 265 -14.95 -0.52 -4.61
C LEU A 265 -14.96 -1.39 -3.36
N GLN A 266 -14.63 -0.81 -2.21
CA GLN A 266 -14.86 -1.45 -0.92
C GLN A 266 -16.36 -1.47 -0.63
N LEU A 267 -16.92 -2.65 -0.47
CA LEU A 267 -18.35 -2.88 -0.28
C LEU A 267 -18.57 -3.85 0.89
N PRO A 268 -19.73 -3.82 1.56
CA PRO A 268 -20.18 -4.94 2.38
C PRO A 268 -20.18 -6.24 1.58
N LEU A 269 -19.85 -7.37 2.21
CA LEU A 269 -19.60 -8.63 1.49
C LEU A 269 -20.80 -9.13 0.69
N ASP A 270 -22.02 -8.94 1.18
CA ASP A 270 -23.25 -9.27 0.46
C ASP A 270 -23.42 -8.43 -0.82
N GLU A 271 -23.09 -7.15 -0.78
CA GLU A 271 -23.08 -6.29 -1.96
C GLU A 271 -21.91 -6.63 -2.89
N LEU A 272 -20.75 -6.96 -2.33
CA LEU A 272 -19.58 -7.41 -3.10
C LEU A 272 -19.96 -8.63 -3.96
N PHE A 273 -20.52 -9.69 -3.35
CA PHE A 273 -20.93 -10.89 -4.07
C PHE A 273 -21.93 -10.58 -5.19
N ARG A 274 -22.91 -9.72 -4.92
CA ARG A 274 -23.87 -9.29 -5.98
C ARG A 274 -23.16 -8.56 -7.14
N ARG A 275 -22.17 -7.74 -6.87
CA ARG A 275 -21.42 -6.97 -7.88
C ARG A 275 -20.53 -7.82 -8.76
N ILE A 276 -19.99 -8.91 -8.24
CA ILE A 276 -19.16 -9.86 -8.98
C ILE A 276 -19.98 -11.06 -9.51
N CYS A 277 -21.30 -10.95 -9.48
CA CYS A 277 -22.26 -11.94 -10.01
C CYS A 277 -22.16 -13.34 -9.36
N LEU A 278 -21.93 -13.39 -8.05
CA LEU A 278 -21.97 -14.60 -7.23
C LEU A 278 -23.26 -14.71 -6.42
#